data_80aa973073639a5a6d41a443fbd33fec
#
_entry.id   80aa973073639a5a6d41a443fbd33fec
#
_cell.length_a   1.000
_cell.length_b   1.000
_cell.length_c   1.000
_cell.angle_alpha   90.00
_cell.angle_beta   90.00
_cell.angle_gamma   90.00
#
_symmetry.space_group_name_H-M   'P 1'
#
loop_
_entity.id
_entity.type
_entity.pdbx_description
1 polymer ?
#
loop_
_entity_poly.entity_id
_entity_poly.type
_entity_poly.pdbx_seq_one_letter_code
_entity_poly.pdbx_strand_id
1 'polypeptide(L)'
;LDEIDPHVAKMHALNLGYLAGFYGYSKTCEFEKEHGYRIPWIILMDPTSACNMHCTGCWAAEYGHRMSLSYEDLDSIVTQGEKLGIYFYMMTGGEPLMRKKDIVKLAEKHNKCMFYAFTNGTLIDEEFCKDMQRLGNISLALSVEGFEEVNDSRRGSGCFEKVMHAMDLLKEHGLIFGTSICYTSKNYKTVTSDEFLDMLIDKGVRYAWYFHYMPVGNEAATDLLLTPEQREYMYHRIREIRGFEGGKPIFVFDFQNDGEFVGGCIAGGRFY
;
A
#
# COMPACT_ATOMS: atom_id res chain seq x y z
N LEU A 1 4.83 -20.19 -3.48
CA LEU A 1 6.23 -19.70 -3.44
C LEU A 1 6.95 -19.89 -4.78
N ASP A 2 6.56 -20.88 -5.58
CA ASP A 2 7.23 -21.20 -6.85
C ASP A 2 7.08 -20.11 -7.93
N GLU A 3 6.15 -19.17 -7.75
CA GLU A 3 5.90 -18.03 -8.64
C GLU A 3 6.67 -16.75 -8.22
N ILE A 4 7.31 -16.74 -7.05
CA ILE A 4 8.03 -15.57 -6.54
C ILE A 4 9.52 -15.76 -6.74
N ASP A 5 10.18 -14.71 -7.23
CA ASP A 5 11.63 -14.70 -7.36
C ASP A 5 12.30 -14.96 -5.99
N PRO A 6 13.24 -15.93 -5.87
CA PRO A 6 13.87 -16.28 -4.60
C PRO A 6 14.62 -15.13 -3.93
N HIS A 7 15.22 -14.22 -4.72
CA HIS A 7 15.87 -13.03 -4.17
C HIS A 7 14.85 -12.07 -3.57
N VAL A 8 13.75 -11.81 -4.26
CA VAL A 8 12.64 -10.95 -3.78
C VAL A 8 12.06 -11.54 -2.49
N ALA A 9 11.75 -12.84 -2.46
CA ALA A 9 11.24 -13.51 -1.27
C ALA A 9 12.21 -13.38 -0.09
N LYS A 10 13.51 -13.59 -0.33
CA LYS A 10 14.56 -13.44 0.68
C LYS A 10 14.63 -12.01 1.22
N MET A 11 14.63 -11.01 0.36
CA MET A 11 14.73 -9.61 0.79
C MET A 11 13.50 -9.16 1.56
N HIS A 12 12.29 -9.59 1.19
CA HIS A 12 11.09 -9.33 1.96
C HIS A 12 11.15 -9.98 3.35
N ALA A 13 11.56 -11.24 3.44
CA ALA A 13 11.71 -11.92 4.71
C ALA A 13 12.75 -11.25 5.63
N LEU A 14 13.88 -10.80 5.06
CA LEU A 14 14.93 -10.13 5.82
C LEU A 14 14.54 -8.72 6.21
N ASN A 15 14.08 -7.89 5.27
CA ASN A 15 13.87 -6.46 5.51
C ASN A 15 12.56 -6.20 6.24
N LEU A 16 11.45 -6.78 5.78
CA LEU A 16 10.16 -6.61 6.45
C LEU A 16 10.02 -7.53 7.67
N GLY A 17 10.29 -8.82 7.50
CA GLY A 17 10.10 -9.80 8.57
C GLY A 17 11.10 -9.62 9.70
N TYR A 18 12.40 -9.71 9.40
CA TYR A 18 13.43 -9.68 10.43
C TYR A 18 13.81 -8.24 10.85
N LEU A 19 14.25 -7.39 9.91
CA LEU A 19 14.77 -6.06 10.26
C LEU A 19 13.68 -5.12 10.76
N ALA A 20 12.56 -4.98 10.05
CA ALA A 20 11.47 -4.12 10.51
C ALA A 20 10.65 -4.76 11.63
N GLY A 21 10.19 -6.00 11.44
CA GLY A 21 9.24 -6.65 12.35
C GLY A 21 9.83 -7.15 13.66
N PHE A 22 11.11 -7.53 13.68
CA PHE A 22 11.73 -8.12 14.88
C PHE A 22 12.86 -7.27 15.45
N TYR A 23 13.93 -7.05 14.67
CA TYR A 23 15.12 -6.35 15.15
C TYR A 23 14.84 -4.85 15.41
N GLY A 24 14.22 -4.16 14.49
CA GLY A 24 13.86 -2.75 14.63
C GLY A 24 12.88 -2.53 15.77
N TYR A 25 11.86 -3.40 15.88
CA TYR A 25 10.91 -3.34 16.99
C TYR A 25 11.61 -3.52 18.36
N SER A 26 12.56 -4.44 18.47
CA SER A 26 13.36 -4.58 19.70
C SER A 26 14.11 -3.30 20.04
N LYS A 27 14.77 -2.68 19.05
CA LYS A 27 15.47 -1.40 19.24
C LYS A 27 14.54 -0.27 19.67
N THR A 28 13.37 -0.15 19.04
CA THR A 28 12.39 0.89 19.42
C THR A 28 11.86 0.69 20.83
N CYS A 29 11.69 -0.55 21.28
CA CYS A 29 11.31 -0.87 22.67
C CYS A 29 12.43 -0.52 23.68
N GLU A 30 13.70 -0.76 23.35
CA GLU A 30 14.84 -0.36 24.16
C GLU A 30 14.91 1.15 24.30
N PHE A 31 14.77 1.86 23.20
CA PHE A 31 14.74 3.32 23.17
C PHE A 31 13.57 3.89 24.02
N GLU A 32 12.38 3.30 23.92
CA GLU A 32 11.22 3.71 24.76
C GLU A 32 11.52 3.58 26.24
N LYS A 33 12.16 2.47 26.66
CA LYS A 33 12.55 2.28 28.06
C LYS A 33 13.55 3.30 28.57
N GLU A 34 14.51 3.69 27.73
CA GLU A 34 15.55 4.64 28.07
C GLU A 34 15.06 6.09 28.12
N HIS A 35 14.22 6.48 27.17
CA HIS A 35 13.85 7.88 26.93
C HIS A 35 12.41 8.23 27.34
N GLY A 36 11.55 7.26 27.60
CA GLY A 36 10.16 7.45 28.04
C GLY A 36 9.18 7.83 26.92
N TYR A 37 9.59 7.75 25.65
CA TYR A 37 8.70 7.97 24.50
C TYR A 37 8.97 6.96 23.39
N ARG A 38 7.96 6.72 22.54
CA ARG A 38 8.00 5.71 21.49
C ARG A 38 8.64 6.21 20.21
N ILE A 39 9.37 5.33 19.56
CA ILE A 39 9.79 5.48 18.18
C ILE A 39 8.77 4.75 17.29
N PRO A 40 8.32 5.35 16.19
CA PRO A 40 7.40 4.69 15.26
C PRO A 40 8.08 3.48 14.59
N TRP A 41 7.28 2.49 14.27
CA TRP A 41 7.73 1.30 13.53
C TRP A 41 7.76 1.54 12.02
N ILE A 42 6.87 2.42 11.54
CA ILE A 42 6.72 2.78 10.12
C ILE A 42 6.77 4.29 9.99
N ILE A 43 7.40 4.77 8.94
CA ILE A 43 7.25 6.15 8.47
C ILE A 43 6.46 6.12 7.16
N LEU A 44 5.34 6.87 7.13
CA LEU A 44 4.58 7.17 5.92
C LEU A 44 5.03 8.53 5.41
N MET A 45 5.37 8.61 4.13
CA MET A 45 5.78 9.86 3.48
C MET A 45 5.16 10.03 2.11
N ASP A 46 4.96 11.28 1.74
CA ASP A 46 4.47 11.69 0.42
C ASP A 46 5.65 12.25 -0.39
N PRO A 47 6.30 11.46 -1.26
CA PRO A 47 7.41 11.94 -2.08
C PRO A 47 7.02 13.12 -2.96
N THR A 48 5.76 13.16 -3.39
CA THR A 48 5.19 14.24 -4.18
C THR A 48 3.67 14.30 -4.05
N SER A 49 3.09 15.49 -4.11
CA SER A 49 1.65 15.67 -4.28
C SER A 49 1.21 15.60 -5.77
N ALA A 50 2.17 15.56 -6.71
CA ALA A 50 1.85 15.42 -8.13
C ALA A 50 1.23 14.05 -8.43
N CYS A 51 0.21 14.03 -9.28
CA CYS A 51 -0.43 12.82 -9.76
C CYS A 51 -0.75 12.96 -11.25
N ASN A 52 -0.66 11.87 -11.99
CA ASN A 52 -1.03 11.78 -13.39
C ASN A 52 -2.52 11.43 -13.62
N MET A 53 -3.31 11.39 -12.53
CA MET A 53 -4.74 11.07 -12.55
C MET A 53 -5.57 12.09 -11.73
N HIS A 54 -6.90 12.08 -11.97
CA HIS A 54 -7.89 12.91 -11.26
C HIS A 54 -9.09 12.05 -10.85
N CYS A 55 -8.90 11.17 -9.85
CA CYS A 55 -9.93 10.25 -9.41
C CYS A 55 -11.04 10.97 -8.63
N THR A 56 -12.30 10.59 -8.86
CA THR A 56 -13.45 11.13 -8.13
C THR A 56 -13.30 10.88 -6.61
N GLY A 57 -13.42 11.94 -5.81
CA GLY A 57 -13.29 11.86 -4.35
C GLY A 57 -11.91 11.47 -3.85
N CYS A 58 -10.86 11.79 -4.61
CA CYS A 58 -9.48 11.56 -4.16
C CYS A 58 -9.10 12.56 -3.07
N TRP A 59 -8.76 12.07 -1.88
CA TRP A 59 -8.35 12.92 -0.77
C TRP A 59 -7.06 13.71 -1.04
N ALA A 60 -6.15 13.18 -1.87
CA ALA A 60 -4.90 13.84 -2.21
C ALA A 60 -5.06 14.98 -3.25
N ALA A 61 -6.20 15.07 -3.95
CA ALA A 61 -6.44 16.12 -4.94
C ALA A 61 -6.45 17.54 -4.33
N GLU A 62 -6.81 17.65 -3.05
CA GLU A 62 -6.84 18.93 -2.31
C GLU A 62 -5.46 19.58 -2.13
N TYR A 63 -4.36 18.80 -2.25
CA TYR A 63 -2.99 19.31 -2.07
C TYR A 63 -2.41 20.03 -3.28
N GLY A 64 -3.17 20.11 -4.40
CA GLY A 64 -2.85 20.98 -5.54
C GLY A 64 -1.64 20.58 -6.39
N HIS A 65 -1.16 19.33 -6.31
CA HIS A 65 -0.13 18.73 -7.19
C HIS A 65 1.22 19.50 -7.30
N ARG A 66 1.59 20.33 -6.32
CA ARG A 66 2.75 21.25 -6.42
C ARG A 66 3.88 20.98 -5.44
N MET A 67 3.65 20.13 -4.43
CA MET A 67 4.65 19.87 -3.40
C MET A 67 5.43 18.60 -3.74
N SER A 68 6.73 18.64 -3.50
CA SER A 68 7.60 17.46 -3.62
C SER A 68 8.76 17.60 -2.65
N LEU A 69 9.12 16.49 -2.00
CA LEU A 69 10.36 16.37 -1.25
C LEU A 69 11.52 16.22 -2.24
N SER A 70 12.66 16.80 -1.93
CA SER A 70 13.89 16.52 -2.67
C SER A 70 14.35 15.07 -2.42
N TYR A 71 15.23 14.55 -3.28
CA TYR A 71 15.85 13.25 -3.01
C TYR A 71 16.64 13.29 -1.69
N GLU A 72 17.32 14.39 -1.43
CA GLU A 72 18.12 14.63 -0.23
C GLU A 72 17.26 14.62 1.04
N ASP A 73 16.03 15.14 0.98
CA ASP A 73 15.06 15.07 2.08
C ASP A 73 14.62 13.64 2.34
N LEU A 74 14.25 12.90 1.29
CA LEU A 74 13.87 11.48 1.41
C LEU A 74 15.01 10.63 1.97
N ASP A 75 16.23 10.83 1.47
CA ASP A 75 17.44 10.15 1.92
C ASP A 75 17.75 10.47 3.39
N SER A 76 17.59 11.73 3.78
CA SER A 76 17.80 12.18 5.16
C SER A 76 16.78 11.54 6.12
N ILE A 77 15.51 11.47 5.74
CA ILE A 77 14.46 10.83 6.54
C ILE A 77 14.81 9.35 6.77
N VAL A 78 15.18 8.63 5.72
CA VAL A 78 15.51 7.19 5.83
C VAL A 78 16.80 7.00 6.64
N THR A 79 17.83 7.80 6.40
CA THR A 79 19.10 7.74 7.15
C THR A 79 18.89 7.96 8.64
N GLN A 80 18.05 8.90 9.04
CA GLN A 80 17.72 9.14 10.44
C GLN A 80 16.88 8.02 11.03
N GLY A 81 15.90 7.53 10.27
CA GLY A 81 15.06 6.40 10.68
C GLY A 81 15.84 5.13 10.94
N GLU A 82 16.80 4.75 10.08
CA GLU A 82 17.66 3.59 10.29
C GLU A 82 18.45 3.68 11.62
N LYS A 83 18.93 4.87 11.99
CA LYS A 83 19.62 5.09 13.27
C LYS A 83 18.69 4.85 14.47
N LEU A 84 17.40 5.13 14.30
CA LEU A 84 16.37 4.90 15.32
C LEU A 84 15.81 3.47 15.32
N GLY A 85 16.21 2.63 14.34
CA GLY A 85 15.71 1.25 14.22
C GLY A 85 14.47 1.12 13.34
N ILE A 86 14.17 2.13 12.53
CA ILE A 86 13.04 2.09 11.58
C ILE A 86 13.54 1.56 10.24
N TYR A 87 12.97 0.45 9.77
CA TYR A 87 13.34 -0.22 8.53
C TYR A 87 12.17 -0.38 7.55
N PHE A 88 11.00 0.18 7.85
CA PHE A 88 9.83 0.12 6.99
C PHE A 88 9.31 1.52 6.66
N TYR A 89 9.27 1.83 5.36
CA TYR A 89 8.86 3.11 4.82
C TYR A 89 7.73 2.92 3.84
N MET A 90 6.61 3.60 4.07
CA MET A 90 5.46 3.60 3.18
C MET A 90 5.39 4.92 2.42
N MET A 91 4.98 4.85 1.17
CA MET A 91 4.87 6.02 0.28
C MET A 91 3.45 6.13 -0.26
N THR A 92 2.91 7.34 -0.18
CA THR A 92 1.62 7.71 -0.75
C THR A 92 1.71 9.14 -1.32
N GLY A 93 0.67 9.96 -1.21
CA GLY A 93 0.67 11.33 -1.71
C GLY A 93 -0.21 11.48 -2.94
N GLY A 94 0.30 12.10 -4.00
CA GLY A 94 -0.30 12.06 -5.33
C GLY A 94 -0.11 10.68 -5.96
N GLU A 95 0.86 10.57 -6.87
CA GLU A 95 1.32 9.27 -7.39
C GLU A 95 2.83 9.12 -7.08
N PRO A 96 3.22 8.22 -6.16
CA PRO A 96 4.62 8.05 -5.80
C PRO A 96 5.53 7.69 -6.98
N LEU A 97 5.02 6.92 -7.96
CA LEU A 97 5.80 6.51 -9.12
C LEU A 97 6.08 7.64 -10.14
N MET A 98 5.53 8.84 -9.95
CA MET A 98 6.07 10.05 -10.58
C MET A 98 7.54 10.29 -10.19
N ARG A 99 7.96 9.74 -9.05
CA ARG A 99 9.33 9.79 -8.50
C ARG A 99 10.01 8.42 -8.50
N LYS A 100 9.61 7.48 -9.39
CA LYS A 100 10.11 6.09 -9.39
C LYS A 100 11.64 6.00 -9.43
N LYS A 101 12.34 6.91 -10.14
CA LYS A 101 13.81 6.94 -10.18
C LYS A 101 14.43 7.24 -8.81
N ASP A 102 13.83 8.15 -8.07
CA ASP A 102 14.29 8.45 -6.72
C ASP A 102 13.99 7.32 -5.74
N ILE A 103 12.85 6.66 -5.90
CA ILE A 103 12.46 5.48 -5.10
C ILE A 103 13.46 4.34 -5.33
N VAL A 104 13.82 4.06 -6.59
CA VAL A 104 14.85 3.04 -6.94
C VAL A 104 16.20 3.39 -6.32
N LYS A 105 16.65 4.64 -6.49
CA LYS A 105 17.91 5.12 -5.91
C LYS A 105 17.92 5.05 -4.38
N LEU A 106 16.78 5.37 -3.75
CA LEU A 106 16.62 5.30 -2.30
C LEU A 106 16.68 3.84 -1.81
N ALA A 107 15.96 2.94 -2.47
CA ALA A 107 15.94 1.52 -2.15
C ALA A 107 17.31 0.84 -2.36
N GLU A 108 18.06 1.26 -3.37
CA GLU A 108 19.43 0.79 -3.61
C GLU A 108 20.39 1.22 -2.51
N LYS A 109 20.33 2.49 -2.10
CA LYS A 109 21.19 3.05 -1.04
C LYS A 109 20.85 2.42 0.32
N HIS A 110 19.56 2.31 0.64
CA HIS A 110 19.04 1.79 1.91
C HIS A 110 18.56 0.35 1.77
N ASN A 111 19.44 -0.53 1.34
CA ASN A 111 19.12 -1.92 1.00
C ASN A 111 18.65 -2.80 2.18
N LYS A 112 18.76 -2.30 3.41
CA LYS A 112 18.21 -2.93 4.62
C LYS A 112 16.78 -2.52 4.94
N CYS A 113 16.28 -1.47 4.30
CA CYS A 113 14.94 -0.98 4.48
C CYS A 113 13.96 -1.63 3.49
N MET A 114 12.71 -1.74 3.89
CA MET A 114 11.61 -2.10 3.01
C MET A 114 10.85 -0.85 2.60
N PHE A 115 10.67 -0.66 1.31
CA PHE A 115 9.90 0.43 0.72
C PHE A 115 8.60 -0.11 0.16
N TYR A 116 7.50 0.52 0.55
CA TYR A 116 6.17 0.15 0.15
C TYR A 116 5.46 1.36 -0.46
N ALA A 117 4.84 1.22 -1.61
CA ALA A 117 4.13 2.34 -2.23
C ALA A 117 2.69 1.98 -2.61
N PHE A 118 1.77 2.87 -2.25
CA PHE A 118 0.43 2.88 -2.80
C PHE A 118 0.45 3.61 -4.14
N THR A 119 0.10 2.94 -5.21
CA THR A 119 0.21 3.48 -6.56
C THR A 119 -1.05 3.25 -7.40
N ASN A 120 -1.31 4.14 -8.33
CA ASN A 120 -2.35 3.90 -9.34
C ASN A 120 -1.93 2.86 -10.39
N GLY A 121 -0.69 2.40 -10.39
CA GLY A 121 -0.15 1.35 -11.24
C GLY A 121 0.15 1.75 -12.69
N THR A 122 -0.29 2.92 -13.14
CA THR A 122 -0.22 3.32 -14.58
C THR A 122 1.20 3.66 -15.06
N LEU A 123 2.14 3.81 -14.14
CA LEU A 123 3.56 4.14 -14.44
C LEU A 123 4.51 2.95 -14.25
N ILE A 124 3.96 1.76 -13.98
CA ILE A 124 4.74 0.53 -13.91
C ILE A 124 5.10 0.11 -15.32
N ASP A 125 6.38 -0.14 -15.55
CA ASP A 125 6.95 -0.61 -16.80
C ASP A 125 7.99 -1.70 -16.55
N GLU A 126 8.44 -2.32 -17.62
CA GLU A 126 9.40 -3.42 -17.62
C GLU A 126 10.74 -3.04 -16.95
N GLU A 127 11.22 -1.81 -17.14
CA GLU A 127 12.46 -1.34 -16.53
C GLU A 127 12.33 -1.26 -15.02
N PHE A 128 11.21 -0.72 -14.53
CA PHE A 128 10.94 -0.62 -13.09
C PHE A 128 10.75 -2.00 -12.44
N CYS A 129 10.09 -2.94 -13.13
CA CYS A 129 9.97 -4.32 -12.64
C CYS A 129 11.34 -5.01 -12.51
N LYS A 130 12.26 -4.81 -13.46
CA LYS A 130 13.64 -5.30 -13.37
C LYS A 130 14.41 -4.69 -12.20
N ASP A 131 14.25 -3.39 -11.96
CA ASP A 131 14.84 -2.73 -10.79
C ASP A 131 14.27 -3.29 -9.49
N MET A 132 12.95 -3.46 -9.38
CA MET A 132 12.31 -4.07 -8.22
C MET A 132 12.82 -5.49 -7.96
N GLN A 133 12.94 -6.32 -9.00
CA GLN A 133 13.46 -7.69 -8.91
C GLN A 133 14.92 -7.69 -8.44
N ARG A 134 15.77 -6.85 -9.04
CA ARG A 134 17.19 -6.71 -8.68
C ARG A 134 17.38 -6.25 -7.23
N LEU A 135 16.59 -5.31 -6.76
CA LEU A 135 16.70 -4.75 -5.41
C LEU A 135 16.01 -5.63 -4.37
N GLY A 136 14.85 -6.17 -4.67
CA GLY A 136 14.07 -7.07 -3.82
C GLY A 136 13.43 -6.42 -2.59
N ASN A 137 13.61 -5.11 -2.38
CA ASN A 137 13.14 -4.38 -1.19
C ASN A 137 12.10 -3.30 -1.49
N ILE A 138 11.43 -3.41 -2.64
CA ILE A 138 10.29 -2.56 -3.02
C ILE A 138 9.06 -3.44 -3.18
N SER A 139 7.93 -3.05 -2.58
CA SER A 139 6.62 -3.68 -2.78
C SER A 139 5.57 -2.63 -3.09
N LEU A 140 4.55 -3.01 -3.83
CA LEU A 140 3.51 -2.09 -4.29
C LEU A 140 2.12 -2.58 -3.89
N ALA A 141 1.23 -1.64 -3.58
CA ALA A 141 -0.22 -1.89 -3.56
C ALA A 141 -0.87 -1.08 -4.70
N LEU A 142 -1.35 -1.81 -5.70
CA LEU A 142 -1.99 -1.20 -6.86
C LEU A 142 -3.43 -0.85 -6.54
N SER A 143 -3.81 0.37 -6.86
CA SER A 143 -5.16 0.85 -6.63
C SER A 143 -6.14 0.27 -7.64
N VAL A 144 -7.17 -0.45 -7.17
CA VAL A 144 -8.24 -1.02 -7.98
C VAL A 144 -9.55 -0.99 -7.21
N GLU A 145 -10.66 -0.64 -7.87
CA GLU A 145 -11.95 -0.35 -7.21
C GLU A 145 -13.06 -1.36 -7.56
N GLY A 146 -12.74 -2.45 -8.25
CA GLY A 146 -13.67 -3.44 -8.78
C GLY A 146 -13.32 -3.81 -10.22
N PHE A 147 -14.28 -4.38 -10.95
CA PHE A 147 -14.14 -4.62 -12.38
C PHE A 147 -14.14 -3.33 -13.19
N GLU A 148 -13.85 -3.41 -14.48
CA GLU A 148 -13.56 -2.30 -15.38
C GLU A 148 -14.55 -1.13 -15.24
N GLU A 149 -15.85 -1.38 -15.37
CA GLU A 149 -16.89 -0.35 -15.30
C GLU A 149 -16.84 0.44 -13.98
N VAL A 150 -16.77 -0.28 -12.88
CA VAL A 150 -16.74 0.31 -11.52
C VAL A 150 -15.43 1.02 -11.26
N ASN A 151 -14.30 0.42 -11.65
CA ASN A 151 -12.98 1.01 -11.51
C ASN A 151 -12.86 2.31 -12.30
N ASP A 152 -13.21 2.27 -13.58
CA ASP A 152 -13.02 3.37 -14.51
C ASP A 152 -14.01 4.51 -14.26
N SER A 153 -15.19 4.23 -13.70
CA SER A 153 -16.15 5.27 -13.28
C SER A 153 -15.56 6.21 -12.21
N ARG A 154 -14.66 5.73 -11.37
CA ARG A 154 -13.99 6.53 -10.33
C ARG A 154 -12.62 7.03 -10.75
N ARG A 155 -11.85 6.21 -11.46
CA ARG A 155 -10.44 6.46 -11.75
C ARG A 155 -10.17 7.02 -13.14
N GLY A 156 -11.14 6.93 -14.05
CA GLY A 156 -11.04 7.34 -15.42
C GLY A 156 -10.89 6.18 -16.39
N SER A 157 -11.38 6.37 -17.60
CA SER A 157 -11.43 5.35 -18.66
C SER A 157 -10.06 4.78 -18.98
N GLY A 158 -9.99 3.45 -19.14
CA GLY A 158 -8.78 2.70 -19.47
C GLY A 158 -7.79 2.56 -18.30
N CYS A 159 -8.18 2.97 -17.09
CA CYS A 159 -7.36 2.76 -15.89
C CYS A 159 -7.29 1.28 -15.51
N PHE A 160 -8.42 0.58 -15.57
CA PHE A 160 -8.49 -0.85 -15.22
C PHE A 160 -7.55 -1.68 -16.10
N GLU A 161 -7.56 -1.50 -17.41
CA GLU A 161 -6.68 -2.20 -18.35
C GLU A 161 -5.20 -2.00 -17.99
N LYS A 162 -4.80 -0.75 -17.71
CA LYS A 162 -3.42 -0.42 -17.31
C LYS A 162 -3.01 -1.10 -16.00
N VAL A 163 -3.90 -1.14 -15.01
CA VAL A 163 -3.64 -1.81 -13.73
C VAL A 163 -3.52 -3.31 -13.92
N MET A 164 -4.40 -3.93 -14.74
CA MET A 164 -4.32 -5.37 -15.05
C MET A 164 -3.02 -5.72 -15.78
N HIS A 165 -2.58 -4.89 -16.72
CA HIS A 165 -1.30 -5.06 -17.40
C HIS A 165 -0.10 -4.92 -16.41
N ALA A 166 -0.17 -3.93 -15.52
CA ALA A 166 0.86 -3.75 -14.49
C ALA A 166 0.97 -4.97 -13.55
N MET A 167 -0.17 -5.57 -13.16
CA MET A 167 -0.18 -6.81 -12.38
C MET A 167 0.46 -7.97 -13.14
N ASP A 168 0.19 -8.11 -14.45
CA ASP A 168 0.82 -9.14 -15.28
C ASP A 168 2.34 -8.97 -15.31
N LEU A 169 2.85 -7.74 -15.53
CA LEU A 169 4.30 -7.46 -15.49
C LEU A 169 4.91 -7.80 -14.13
N LEU A 170 4.28 -7.40 -13.03
CA LEU A 170 4.78 -7.70 -11.69
C LEU A 170 4.82 -9.22 -11.43
N LYS A 171 3.79 -9.95 -11.86
CA LYS A 171 3.73 -11.41 -11.75
C LYS A 171 4.80 -12.09 -12.59
N GLU A 172 5.01 -11.67 -13.85
CA GLU A 172 6.02 -12.20 -14.76
C GLU A 172 7.44 -12.06 -14.19
N HIS A 173 7.70 -10.98 -13.45
CA HIS A 173 8.97 -10.75 -12.75
C HIS A 173 9.06 -11.42 -11.36
N GLY A 174 8.08 -12.21 -10.97
CA GLY A 174 8.08 -12.89 -9.67
C GLY A 174 8.07 -11.94 -8.46
N LEU A 175 7.45 -10.77 -8.59
CA LEU A 175 7.42 -9.74 -7.55
C LEU A 175 6.30 -9.98 -6.53
N ILE A 176 6.53 -9.56 -5.29
CA ILE A 176 5.49 -9.57 -4.25
C ILE A 176 4.78 -8.23 -4.26
N PHE A 177 3.49 -8.26 -4.53
CA PHE A 177 2.64 -7.07 -4.58
C PHE A 177 1.22 -7.34 -4.10
N GLY A 178 0.50 -6.29 -3.81
CA GLY A 178 -0.88 -6.32 -3.39
C GLY A 178 -1.74 -5.27 -4.07
N THR A 179 -2.93 -5.07 -3.53
CA THR A 179 -3.86 -4.05 -3.98
C THR A 179 -4.26 -3.10 -2.86
N SER A 180 -4.65 -1.89 -3.24
CA SER A 180 -5.31 -0.90 -2.40
C SER A 180 -6.70 -0.64 -2.93
N ILE A 181 -7.71 -0.92 -2.14
CA ILE A 181 -9.12 -0.89 -2.54
C ILE A 181 -9.86 0.12 -1.68
N CYS A 182 -10.28 1.22 -2.28
CA CYS A 182 -11.19 2.14 -1.62
C CYS A 182 -12.63 1.66 -1.84
N TYR A 183 -13.23 1.08 -0.80
CA TYR A 183 -14.62 0.65 -0.90
C TYR A 183 -15.61 1.76 -0.53
N THR A 184 -16.72 1.79 -1.25
CA THR A 184 -17.75 2.81 -1.24
C THR A 184 -19.13 2.18 -1.14
N SER A 185 -20.17 2.99 -0.97
CA SER A 185 -21.57 2.54 -1.06
C SER A 185 -21.89 1.83 -2.38
N LYS A 186 -21.11 2.09 -3.45
CA LYS A 186 -21.39 1.58 -4.81
C LYS A 186 -20.66 0.28 -5.15
N ASN A 187 -19.48 0.02 -4.52
CA ASN A 187 -18.63 -1.11 -4.92
C ASN A 187 -18.37 -2.15 -3.82
N TYR A 188 -18.81 -1.92 -2.57
CA TYR A 188 -18.44 -2.76 -1.41
C TYR A 188 -18.72 -4.27 -1.61
N LYS A 189 -19.80 -4.63 -2.33
CA LYS A 189 -20.10 -6.03 -2.66
C LYS A 189 -19.20 -6.58 -3.76
N THR A 190 -18.96 -5.77 -4.81
CA THR A 190 -18.12 -6.17 -5.94
C THR A 190 -16.70 -6.46 -5.49
N VAL A 191 -16.09 -5.54 -4.70
CA VAL A 191 -14.69 -5.68 -4.27
C VAL A 191 -14.45 -6.79 -3.23
N THR A 192 -15.51 -7.37 -2.71
CA THR A 192 -15.48 -8.51 -1.78
C THR A 192 -16.13 -9.77 -2.35
N SER A 193 -16.52 -9.74 -3.61
CA SER A 193 -17.08 -10.93 -4.28
C SER A 193 -15.98 -11.98 -4.53
N ASP A 194 -16.35 -13.23 -4.58
CA ASP A 194 -15.42 -14.32 -4.84
C ASP A 194 -14.79 -14.20 -6.22
N GLU A 195 -15.56 -13.79 -7.22
CA GLU A 195 -15.09 -13.58 -8.59
C GLU A 195 -14.01 -12.50 -8.67
N PHE A 196 -14.17 -11.40 -7.93
CA PHE A 196 -13.17 -10.33 -7.91
C PHE A 196 -11.90 -10.76 -7.19
N LEU A 197 -12.05 -11.47 -6.07
CA LEU A 197 -10.90 -12.00 -5.32
C LEU A 197 -10.13 -13.04 -6.13
N ASP A 198 -10.83 -13.94 -6.83
CA ASP A 198 -10.22 -14.96 -7.68
C ASP A 198 -9.45 -14.30 -8.84
N MET A 199 -10.03 -13.28 -9.48
CA MET A 199 -9.32 -12.49 -10.50
C MET A 199 -8.03 -11.88 -9.94
N LEU A 200 -8.06 -11.29 -8.74
CA LEU A 200 -6.86 -10.71 -8.12
C LEU A 200 -5.80 -11.78 -7.82
N ILE A 201 -6.22 -12.93 -7.31
CA ILE A 201 -5.33 -14.08 -7.02
C ILE A 201 -4.70 -14.58 -8.31
N ASP A 202 -5.47 -14.75 -9.38
CA ASP A 202 -5.01 -15.18 -10.70
C ASP A 202 -4.00 -14.19 -11.30
N LYS A 203 -4.16 -12.89 -11.03
CA LYS A 203 -3.20 -11.84 -11.38
C LYS A 203 -1.94 -11.83 -10.50
N GLY A 204 -1.86 -12.66 -9.48
CA GLY A 204 -0.67 -12.77 -8.61
C GLY A 204 -0.70 -11.89 -7.37
N VAL A 205 -1.81 -11.24 -7.07
CA VAL A 205 -1.99 -10.42 -5.86
C VAL A 205 -1.88 -11.29 -4.60
N ARG A 206 -1.06 -10.90 -3.62
CA ARG A 206 -0.82 -11.65 -2.38
C ARG A 206 -1.52 -11.06 -1.17
N TYR A 207 -1.82 -9.77 -1.20
CA TYR A 207 -2.52 -9.08 -0.12
C TYR A 207 -3.37 -7.93 -0.67
N ALA A 208 -4.42 -7.55 0.07
CA ALA A 208 -5.27 -6.42 -0.29
C ALA A 208 -5.55 -5.55 0.94
N TRP A 209 -5.33 -4.25 0.79
CA TRP A 209 -5.71 -3.23 1.73
C TRP A 209 -7.09 -2.70 1.36
N TYR A 210 -8.04 -2.79 2.28
CA TYR A 210 -9.36 -2.20 2.16
C TYR A 210 -9.43 -0.93 3.00
N PHE A 211 -9.78 0.18 2.34
CA PHE A 211 -10.01 1.47 2.97
C PHE A 211 -11.45 1.90 2.70
N HIS A 212 -12.20 2.26 3.71
CA HIS A 212 -13.50 2.86 3.43
C HIS A 212 -13.33 4.29 2.91
N TYR A 213 -14.20 4.68 1.99
CA TYR A 213 -14.21 6.04 1.47
C TYR A 213 -14.44 7.05 2.60
N MET A 214 -13.56 8.03 2.69
CA MET A 214 -13.68 9.17 3.60
C MET A 214 -13.89 10.45 2.79
N PRO A 215 -14.95 11.24 3.08
CA PRO A 215 -15.21 12.48 2.38
C PRO A 215 -14.26 13.56 2.93
N VAL A 216 -13.25 13.88 2.17
CA VAL A 216 -12.26 14.91 2.50
C VAL A 216 -12.30 16.01 1.43
N GLY A 217 -12.15 17.25 1.86
CA GLY A 217 -12.12 18.42 0.98
C GLY A 217 -13.49 18.98 0.59
N ASN A 218 -13.45 20.06 -0.16
CA ASN A 218 -14.66 20.81 -0.53
C ASN A 218 -15.51 20.10 -1.59
N GLU A 219 -14.89 19.21 -2.40
CA GLU A 219 -15.54 18.44 -3.46
C GLU A 219 -15.77 16.98 -3.04
N ALA A 220 -15.96 16.72 -1.75
CA ALA A 220 -16.22 15.39 -1.24
C ALA A 220 -17.48 14.77 -1.85
N ALA A 221 -17.32 13.58 -2.45
CA ALA A 221 -18.42 12.82 -3.08
C ALA A 221 -19.22 12.08 -2.01
N THR A 222 -20.17 12.77 -1.35
CA THR A 222 -20.92 12.23 -0.22
C THR A 222 -21.83 11.04 -0.58
N ASP A 223 -22.18 10.88 -1.85
CA ASP A 223 -22.92 9.74 -2.39
C ASP A 223 -22.11 8.41 -2.39
N LEU A 224 -20.80 8.50 -2.16
CA LEU A 224 -19.90 7.34 -2.00
C LEU A 224 -19.81 6.83 -0.55
N LEU A 225 -20.38 7.57 0.42
CA LEU A 225 -20.36 7.17 1.82
C LEU A 225 -21.14 5.87 2.05
N LEU A 226 -20.56 5.01 2.87
CA LEU A 226 -21.22 3.77 3.28
C LEU A 226 -22.27 4.05 4.36
N THR A 227 -23.38 3.29 4.30
CA THR A 227 -24.32 3.20 5.42
C THR A 227 -23.73 2.36 6.57
N PRO A 228 -24.30 2.44 7.79
CA PRO A 228 -23.88 1.57 8.89
C PRO A 228 -23.97 0.07 8.55
N GLU A 229 -25.04 -0.34 7.86
CA GLU A 229 -25.29 -1.74 7.47
C GLU A 229 -24.24 -2.22 6.44
N GLN A 230 -23.82 -1.34 5.51
CA GLN A 230 -22.78 -1.65 4.54
C GLN A 230 -21.41 -1.80 5.23
N ARG A 231 -21.12 -0.98 6.25
CA ARG A 231 -19.91 -1.09 7.05
C ARG A 231 -19.89 -2.38 7.88
N GLU A 232 -21.02 -2.75 8.47
CA GLU A 232 -21.17 -4.02 9.19
C GLU A 232 -20.98 -5.23 8.25
N TYR A 233 -21.55 -5.18 7.04
CA TYR A 233 -21.31 -6.19 6.02
C TYR A 233 -19.79 -6.33 5.74
N MET A 234 -19.08 -5.23 5.51
CA MET A 234 -17.63 -5.25 5.24
C MET A 234 -16.85 -5.85 6.41
N TYR A 235 -17.20 -5.47 7.65
CA TYR A 235 -16.58 -6.01 8.86
C TYR A 235 -16.65 -7.54 8.94
N HIS A 236 -17.82 -8.12 8.64
CA HIS A 236 -18.00 -9.57 8.66
C HIS A 236 -17.37 -10.25 7.44
N ARG A 237 -17.56 -9.69 6.24
CA ARG A 237 -17.07 -10.29 5.00
C ARG A 237 -15.54 -10.35 4.93
N ILE A 238 -14.83 -9.32 5.37
CA ILE A 238 -13.36 -9.33 5.41
C ILE A 238 -12.84 -10.42 6.36
N ARG A 239 -13.49 -10.64 7.49
CA ARG A 239 -13.14 -11.72 8.42
C ARG A 239 -13.38 -13.11 7.86
N GLU A 240 -14.49 -13.27 7.13
CA GLU A 240 -14.78 -14.50 6.41
C GLU A 240 -13.71 -14.81 5.35
N ILE A 241 -13.32 -13.82 4.52
CA ILE A 241 -12.27 -13.99 3.51
C ILE A 241 -10.93 -14.38 4.16
N ARG A 242 -10.58 -13.85 5.34
CA ARG A 242 -9.38 -14.22 6.11
C ARG A 242 -9.47 -15.56 6.83
N GLY A 243 -10.62 -16.19 6.87
CA GLY A 243 -10.85 -17.41 7.64
C GLY A 243 -9.84 -18.51 7.34
N PHE A 244 -9.39 -19.24 8.38
CA PHE A 244 -8.43 -20.34 8.24
C PHE A 244 -9.04 -21.56 7.55
N GLU A 245 -10.35 -21.75 7.66
CA GLU A 245 -11.09 -22.83 7.02
C GLU A 245 -11.83 -22.27 5.81
N GLY A 246 -11.38 -22.61 4.59
CA GLY A 246 -12.01 -22.18 3.34
C GLY A 246 -11.67 -20.75 2.90
N GLY A 247 -10.69 -20.11 3.55
CA GLY A 247 -10.18 -18.81 3.12
C GLY A 247 -9.43 -18.88 1.79
N LYS A 248 -9.44 -17.76 1.06
CA LYS A 248 -8.71 -17.63 -0.20
C LYS A 248 -7.21 -17.37 0.07
N PRO A 249 -6.29 -17.72 -0.84
CA PRO A 249 -4.85 -17.52 -0.67
C PRO A 249 -4.43 -16.05 -0.90
N ILE A 250 -5.16 -15.12 -0.29
CA ILE A 250 -4.90 -13.69 -0.28
C ILE A 250 -5.07 -13.16 1.14
N PHE A 251 -4.10 -12.37 1.63
CA PHE A 251 -4.23 -11.74 2.93
C PHE A 251 -4.92 -10.38 2.79
N VAL A 252 -6.01 -10.17 3.52
CA VAL A 252 -6.82 -8.95 3.43
C VAL A 252 -6.78 -8.15 4.73
N PHE A 253 -6.59 -6.83 4.61
CA PHE A 253 -6.65 -5.86 5.71
C PHE A 253 -7.87 -4.97 5.53
N ASP A 254 -8.64 -4.72 6.57
CA ASP A 254 -9.62 -3.64 6.61
C ASP A 254 -9.10 -2.54 7.55
N PHE A 255 -8.45 -1.55 6.97
CA PHE A 255 -7.66 -0.58 7.72
C PHE A 255 -8.42 0.06 8.88
N GLN A 256 -9.66 0.46 8.66
CA GLN A 256 -10.46 1.11 9.68
C GLN A 256 -11.11 0.12 10.66
N ASN A 257 -11.64 -1.00 10.17
CA ASN A 257 -12.32 -1.97 11.03
C ASN A 257 -11.32 -2.83 11.83
N ASP A 258 -10.11 -3.06 11.32
CA ASP A 258 -9.06 -3.78 12.03
C ASP A 258 -8.39 -2.94 13.15
N GLY A 259 -8.73 -1.67 13.28
CA GLY A 259 -8.29 -0.82 14.37
C GLY A 259 -8.58 -1.39 15.77
N GLU A 260 -9.57 -2.27 15.91
CA GLU A 260 -9.88 -2.94 17.18
C GLU A 260 -8.72 -3.82 17.70
N PHE A 261 -7.94 -4.46 16.80
CA PHE A 261 -6.80 -5.31 17.18
C PHE A 261 -5.60 -4.53 17.70
N VAL A 262 -5.53 -3.23 17.43
CA VAL A 262 -4.45 -2.34 17.86
C VAL A 262 -4.91 -1.28 18.87
N GLY A 263 -6.18 -1.32 19.29
CA GLY A 263 -6.75 -0.39 20.27
C GLY A 263 -7.06 0.99 19.70
N GLY A 264 -7.35 1.07 18.40
CA GLY A 264 -7.71 2.30 17.68
C GLY A 264 -6.61 2.85 16.79
N CYS A 265 -6.57 4.17 16.61
CA CYS A 265 -5.59 4.82 15.75
C CYS A 265 -4.17 4.71 16.33
N ILE A 266 -3.22 4.23 15.52
CA ILE A 266 -1.81 4.08 15.90
C ILE A 266 -0.93 5.24 15.40
N ALA A 267 -1.51 6.25 14.72
CA ALA A 267 -0.79 7.41 14.23
C ALA A 267 -0.16 8.22 15.38
N GLY A 268 1.04 8.73 15.16
CA GLY A 268 1.81 9.50 16.15
C GLY A 268 2.48 8.66 17.25
N GLY A 269 2.20 7.34 17.31
CA GLY A 269 2.81 6.44 18.29
C GLY A 269 3.63 5.33 17.63
N ARG A 270 2.94 4.43 16.91
CA ARG A 270 3.60 3.31 16.20
C ARG A 270 3.77 3.58 14.70
N PHE A 271 3.06 4.56 14.20
CA PHE A 271 2.98 4.94 12.81
C PHE A 271 3.14 6.46 12.70
N TYR A 272 4.05 6.93 11.84
CA TYR A 272 4.32 8.35 11.64
C TYR A 272 4.36 8.68 10.14
#